data_17f06ece23e6c1a067a32b64ba4610b4
#
_entry.id   17f06ece23e6c1a067a32b64ba4610b4
#
_cell.length_a   1.000
_cell.length_b   1.000
_cell.length_c   1.000
_cell.angle_alpha   90.00
_cell.angle_beta   90.00
_cell.angle_gamma   90.00
#
_symmetry.space_group_name_H-M   'P 1'
#
loop_
_entity.id
_entity.type
_entity.pdbx_description
1 polymer ?
#
loop_
_entity_poly.entity_id
_entity_poly.type
_entity_poly.pdbx_seq_one_letter_code
_entity_poly.pdbx_strand_id
1 'polypeptide(L)'
;MAEKCDLASLVKFNQLMAWETEQKTLDKIVLCKGVAALVADHNKGFYLVAEQDNNVVGSLMVTTEWSDWRNGVFWWVQSVYISPDFRRQGVYAQLYAEVKILAEQQQNVCGFRLYVEKENLIAQKTYESLGMEKSHYLMYEE
;
A
#
# COMPACT_ATOMS: atom_id res chain seq x y z
N MET A 1 12.47 -3.00 -0.89
CA MET A 1 11.93 -1.75 -0.30
C MET A 1 12.30 -0.57 -1.17
N ALA A 2 11.44 0.46 -1.22
CA ALA A 2 11.70 1.66 -2.02
C ALA A 2 12.82 2.52 -1.44
N GLU A 3 13.56 3.17 -2.33
CA GLU A 3 14.67 4.06 -2.02
C GLU A 3 14.42 5.49 -2.52
N LYS A 4 15.36 6.38 -2.28
CA LYS A 4 15.23 7.78 -2.71
C LYS A 4 15.11 7.95 -4.23
N CYS A 5 15.66 7.06 -5.02
CA CYS A 5 15.53 7.07 -6.48
C CYS A 5 14.10 6.82 -6.95
N ASP A 6 13.26 6.14 -6.13
CA ASP A 6 11.89 5.78 -6.46
C ASP A 6 10.88 6.91 -6.19
N LEU A 7 11.27 7.98 -5.50
CA LEU A 7 10.38 9.06 -5.05
C LEU A 7 9.52 9.63 -6.19
N ALA A 8 10.11 9.85 -7.36
CA ALA A 8 9.37 10.39 -8.51
C ALA A 8 8.27 9.44 -8.99
N SER A 9 8.56 8.14 -9.03
CA SER A 9 7.59 7.10 -9.40
C SER A 9 6.49 6.97 -8.37
N LEU A 10 6.82 6.97 -7.08
CA LEU A 10 5.86 6.90 -5.98
C LEU A 10 4.91 8.09 -5.97
N VAL A 11 5.42 9.31 -6.15
CA VAL A 11 4.60 10.53 -6.25
C VAL A 11 3.65 10.44 -7.44
N LYS A 12 4.16 10.05 -8.61
CA LYS A 12 3.35 9.85 -9.82
C LYS A 12 2.25 8.83 -9.59
N PHE A 13 2.55 7.69 -8.98
CA PHE A 13 1.58 6.62 -8.74
C PHE A 13 0.48 7.05 -7.78
N ASN A 14 0.79 7.78 -6.71
CA ASN A 14 -0.21 8.33 -5.81
C ASN A 14 -1.14 9.32 -6.51
N GLN A 15 -0.61 10.19 -7.38
CA GLN A 15 -1.44 11.11 -8.17
C GLN A 15 -2.38 10.38 -9.12
N LEU A 16 -1.86 9.38 -9.83
CA LEU A 16 -2.66 8.56 -10.75
C LEU A 16 -3.73 7.75 -10.00
N MET A 17 -3.38 7.15 -8.88
CA MET A 17 -4.31 6.41 -8.03
C MET A 17 -5.46 7.30 -7.56
N ALA A 18 -5.16 8.47 -6.99
CA ALA A 18 -6.19 9.39 -6.49
C ALA A 18 -7.12 9.87 -7.61
N TRP A 19 -6.57 10.09 -8.79
CA TRP A 19 -7.37 10.44 -9.95
C TRP A 19 -8.26 9.29 -10.44
N GLU A 20 -7.71 8.08 -10.55
CA GLU A 20 -8.45 6.91 -11.05
C GLU A 20 -9.56 6.46 -10.08
N THR A 21 -9.31 6.52 -8.77
CA THR A 21 -10.25 5.99 -7.76
C THR A 21 -11.25 7.02 -7.25
N GLU A 22 -10.82 8.28 -7.09
CA GLU A 22 -11.62 9.31 -6.43
C GLU A 22 -11.84 10.58 -7.28
N GLN A 23 -11.31 10.63 -8.50
CA GLN A 23 -11.29 11.83 -9.36
C GLN A 23 -10.66 13.06 -8.65
N LYS A 24 -9.71 12.79 -7.75
CA LYS A 24 -9.10 13.77 -6.87
C LYS A 24 -7.70 14.16 -7.35
N THR A 25 -7.44 15.46 -7.40
CA THR A 25 -6.10 15.99 -7.65
C THR A 25 -5.41 16.28 -6.32
N LEU A 26 -4.26 15.64 -6.09
CA LEU A 26 -3.47 15.85 -4.88
C LEU A 26 -2.54 17.06 -5.05
N ASP A 27 -2.35 17.83 -3.96
CA ASP A 27 -1.33 18.86 -3.91
C ASP A 27 0.06 18.21 -4.04
N LYS A 28 0.74 18.50 -5.14
CA LYS A 28 2.03 17.88 -5.47
C LYS A 28 3.12 18.19 -4.44
N ILE A 29 3.11 19.39 -3.86
CA ILE A 29 4.13 19.82 -2.88
C ILE A 29 3.94 19.02 -1.58
N VAL A 30 2.71 18.95 -1.11
CA VAL A 30 2.35 18.17 0.10
C VAL A 30 2.66 16.68 -0.12
N LEU A 31 2.24 16.13 -1.26
CA LEU A 31 2.48 14.73 -1.60
C LEU A 31 3.97 14.39 -1.67
N CYS A 32 4.78 15.20 -2.35
CA CYS A 32 6.23 14.97 -2.42
C CYS A 32 6.88 14.96 -1.04
N LYS A 33 6.49 15.88 -0.16
CA LYS A 33 6.99 15.92 1.23
C LYS A 33 6.55 14.67 2.01
N GLY A 34 5.29 14.25 1.86
CA GLY A 34 4.74 13.07 2.54
C GLY A 34 5.45 11.78 2.12
N VAL A 35 5.60 11.55 0.82
CA VAL A 35 6.30 10.37 0.29
C VAL A 35 7.77 10.37 0.72
N ALA A 36 8.46 11.52 0.62
CA ALA A 36 9.85 11.64 1.03
C ALA A 36 10.04 11.40 2.54
N ALA A 37 9.12 11.91 3.38
CA ALA A 37 9.17 11.71 4.82
C ALA A 37 9.03 10.22 5.22
N LEU A 38 8.18 9.48 4.51
CA LEU A 38 8.00 8.05 4.78
C LEU A 38 9.21 7.23 4.32
N VAL A 39 9.76 7.52 3.14
CA VAL A 39 10.97 6.84 2.65
C VAL A 39 12.19 7.13 3.53
N ALA A 40 12.23 8.28 4.19
CA ALA A 40 13.33 8.67 5.08
C ALA A 40 13.19 8.15 6.52
N ASP A 41 12.01 7.74 6.94
CA ASP A 41 11.72 7.39 8.33
C ASP A 41 10.84 6.13 8.42
N HIS A 42 11.50 5.00 8.63
CA HIS A 42 10.83 3.69 8.72
C HIS A 42 9.87 3.55 9.91
N ASN A 43 9.90 4.46 10.89
CA ASN A 43 8.88 4.47 11.95
C ASN A 43 7.50 4.88 11.43
N LYS A 44 7.43 5.56 10.29
CA LYS A 44 6.16 5.91 9.64
C LYS A 44 5.59 4.78 8.80
N GLY A 45 6.45 3.84 8.40
CA GLY A 45 6.12 2.77 7.47
C GLY A 45 7.16 2.64 6.36
N PHE A 46 6.78 1.97 5.29
CA PHE A 46 7.67 1.80 4.14
C PHE A 46 6.87 1.63 2.85
N TYR A 47 7.52 1.86 1.72
CA TYR A 47 7.01 1.46 0.40
C TYR A 47 7.72 0.21 -0.09
N LEU A 48 6.97 -0.68 -0.74
CA LEU A 48 7.49 -1.68 -1.65
C LEU A 48 7.26 -1.24 -3.08
N VAL A 49 8.22 -1.50 -3.95
CA VAL A 49 8.12 -1.29 -5.39
C VAL A 49 8.30 -2.60 -6.13
N ALA A 50 7.55 -2.77 -7.20
CA ALA A 50 7.77 -3.81 -8.20
C ALA A 50 8.47 -3.18 -9.39
N GLU A 51 9.54 -3.81 -9.86
CA GLU A 51 10.34 -3.35 -10.98
C GLU A 51 10.32 -4.38 -12.11
N GLN A 52 10.28 -3.90 -13.33
CA GLN A 52 10.49 -4.68 -14.54
C GLN A 52 11.34 -3.86 -15.51
N ASP A 53 12.39 -4.47 -16.04
CA ASP A 53 13.32 -3.82 -16.99
C ASP A 53 13.84 -2.46 -16.47
N ASN A 54 14.23 -2.40 -15.21
CA ASN A 54 14.70 -1.21 -14.48
C ASN A 54 13.66 -0.07 -14.37
N ASN A 55 12.38 -0.37 -14.56
CA ASN A 55 11.29 0.58 -14.39
C ASN A 55 10.39 0.16 -13.23
N VAL A 56 10.02 1.10 -12.38
CA VAL A 56 9.02 0.84 -11.35
C VAL A 56 7.65 0.71 -12.01
N VAL A 57 7.02 -0.45 -11.88
CA VAL A 57 5.74 -0.80 -12.51
C VAL A 57 4.59 -0.91 -11.52
N GLY A 58 4.89 -0.94 -10.23
CA GLY A 58 3.89 -0.96 -9.17
C GLY A 58 4.47 -0.60 -7.83
N SER A 59 3.61 -0.22 -6.90
CA SER A 59 3.98 0.06 -5.52
C SER A 59 2.83 -0.22 -4.56
N LEU A 60 3.17 -0.43 -3.31
CA LEU A 60 2.26 -0.33 -2.17
C LEU A 60 2.99 0.28 -0.98
N MET A 61 2.23 0.90 -0.08
CA MET A 61 2.70 1.43 1.17
C MET A 61 2.23 0.55 2.32
N VAL A 62 3.07 0.38 3.33
CA VAL A 62 2.71 -0.23 4.62
C VAL A 62 2.90 0.79 5.71
N THR A 63 1.88 0.96 6.56
CA THR A 63 1.96 1.69 7.83
C THR A 63 1.58 0.77 8.97
N THR A 64 1.79 1.19 10.22
CA THR A 64 1.59 0.34 11.39
C THR A 64 0.53 0.91 12.33
N GLU A 65 -0.23 0.00 12.97
CA GLU A 65 -1.19 0.32 14.03
C GLU A 65 -0.93 -0.59 15.21
N TRP A 66 -0.66 -0.03 16.39
CA TRP A 66 -0.51 -0.80 17.62
C TRP A 66 -1.84 -1.34 18.12
N SER A 67 -1.83 -2.60 18.55
CA SER A 67 -2.95 -3.24 19.23
C SER A 67 -2.54 -3.68 20.63
N ASP A 68 -3.11 -3.07 21.63
CA ASP A 68 -2.95 -3.47 23.04
C ASP A 68 -3.56 -4.86 23.30
N TRP A 69 -4.69 -5.17 22.69
CA TRP A 69 -5.35 -6.48 22.82
C TRP A 69 -4.50 -7.64 22.29
N ARG A 70 -3.62 -7.38 21.32
CA ARG A 70 -2.76 -8.40 20.69
C ARG A 70 -1.30 -8.27 21.10
N ASN A 71 -0.96 -7.21 21.85
CA ASN A 71 0.42 -6.86 22.13
C ASN A 71 1.29 -6.91 20.87
N GLY A 72 0.80 -6.32 19.80
CA GLY A 72 1.43 -6.39 18.50
C GLY A 72 0.97 -5.29 17.57
N VAL A 73 1.49 -5.28 16.35
CA VAL A 73 1.17 -4.28 15.34
C VAL A 73 0.40 -4.90 14.17
N PHE A 74 -0.67 -4.24 13.75
CA PHE A 74 -1.24 -4.46 12.42
C PHE A 74 -0.45 -3.71 11.38
N TRP A 75 -0.22 -4.34 10.27
CA TRP A 75 0.29 -3.69 9.08
C TRP A 75 -0.86 -3.31 8.15
N TRP A 76 -0.96 -2.01 7.87
CA TRP A 76 -1.94 -1.45 6.94
C TRP A 76 -1.35 -1.31 5.56
N VAL A 77 -1.95 -2.01 4.58
CA VAL A 77 -1.59 -1.88 3.16
C VAL A 77 -2.36 -0.72 2.58
N GLN A 78 -1.66 0.26 2.05
CA GLN A 78 -2.21 1.50 1.54
C GLN A 78 -1.53 1.91 0.23
N SER A 79 -2.07 2.91 -0.47
CA SER A 79 -1.47 3.52 -1.66
C SER A 79 -1.02 2.48 -2.70
N VAL A 80 -1.86 1.47 -2.93
CA VAL A 80 -1.58 0.42 -3.92
C VAL A 80 -1.80 0.95 -5.32
N TYR A 81 -0.78 0.90 -6.15
CA TYR A 81 -0.90 1.25 -7.56
C TYR A 81 -0.08 0.29 -8.43
N ILE A 82 -0.68 -0.17 -9.51
CA ILE A 82 -0.02 -0.94 -10.56
C ILE A 82 -0.25 -0.21 -11.88
N SER A 83 0.81 0.03 -12.61
CA SER A 83 0.73 0.65 -13.93
C SER A 83 -0.19 -0.17 -14.85
N PRO A 84 -1.07 0.47 -15.65
CA PRO A 84 -2.10 -0.22 -16.42
C PRO A 84 -1.61 -1.39 -17.24
N ASP A 85 -0.48 -1.25 -17.91
CA ASP A 85 0.10 -2.28 -18.77
C ASP A 85 0.58 -3.53 -18.01
N PHE A 86 0.71 -3.44 -16.68
CA PHE A 86 1.17 -4.52 -15.81
C PHE A 86 0.08 -5.06 -14.90
N ARG A 87 -1.16 -4.58 -15.04
CA ARG A 87 -2.32 -5.09 -14.30
C ARG A 87 -2.69 -6.49 -14.77
N ARG A 88 -3.34 -7.27 -13.89
CA ARG A 88 -3.79 -8.65 -14.14
C ARG A 88 -2.66 -9.64 -14.43
N GLN A 89 -1.42 -9.29 -14.10
CA GLN A 89 -0.23 -10.12 -14.23
C GLN A 89 0.32 -10.60 -12.87
N GLY A 90 -0.46 -10.44 -11.80
CA GLY A 90 -0.08 -10.90 -10.46
C GLY A 90 0.90 -9.99 -9.72
N VAL A 91 1.19 -8.78 -10.23
CA VAL A 91 2.14 -7.85 -9.58
C VAL A 91 1.73 -7.51 -8.16
N TYR A 92 0.44 -7.23 -7.92
CA TYR A 92 -0.05 -6.98 -6.55
C TYR A 92 0.12 -8.20 -5.65
N ALA A 93 -0.17 -9.39 -6.16
CA ALA A 93 -0.02 -10.63 -5.38
C ALA A 93 1.43 -10.85 -4.96
N GLN A 94 2.40 -10.54 -5.83
CA GLN A 94 3.83 -10.61 -5.51
C GLN A 94 4.22 -9.57 -4.46
N LEU A 95 3.79 -8.32 -4.61
CA LEU A 95 4.02 -7.27 -3.61
C LEU A 95 3.44 -7.66 -2.24
N TYR A 96 2.22 -8.19 -2.21
CA TYR A 96 1.58 -8.62 -0.96
C TYR A 96 2.24 -9.87 -0.35
N ALA A 97 2.73 -10.78 -1.17
CA ALA A 97 3.53 -11.91 -0.69
C ALA A 97 4.82 -11.43 -0.02
N GLU A 98 5.50 -10.43 -0.58
CA GLU A 98 6.68 -9.82 0.03
C GLU A 98 6.34 -9.12 1.35
N VAL A 99 5.19 -8.44 1.46
CA VAL A 99 4.71 -7.90 2.76
C VAL A 99 4.62 -8.99 3.82
N LYS A 100 4.08 -10.18 3.47
CA LYS A 100 3.98 -11.31 4.41
C LYS A 100 5.35 -11.85 4.81
N ILE A 101 6.28 -11.99 3.85
CA ILE A 101 7.65 -12.44 4.13
C ILE A 101 8.35 -11.46 5.08
N LEU A 102 8.24 -10.17 4.84
CA LEU A 102 8.81 -9.15 5.73
C LEU A 102 8.16 -9.16 7.11
N ALA A 103 6.86 -9.41 7.19
CA ALA A 103 6.14 -9.51 8.47
C ALA A 103 6.58 -10.72 9.29
N GLU A 104 6.87 -11.87 8.66
CA GLU A 104 7.38 -13.06 9.32
C GLU A 104 8.76 -12.82 9.98
N GLN A 105 9.53 -11.87 9.47
CA GLN A 105 10.80 -11.45 10.05
C GLN A 105 10.62 -10.54 11.28
N GLN A 106 9.41 -10.03 11.50
CA GLN A 106 9.05 -9.19 12.63
C GLN A 106 8.25 -10.00 13.65
N GLN A 107 8.74 -10.09 14.89
CA GLN A 107 8.12 -10.93 15.92
C GLN A 107 6.75 -10.44 16.42
N ASN A 108 6.36 -9.21 16.07
CA ASN A 108 5.20 -8.54 16.65
C ASN A 108 4.11 -8.15 15.64
N VAL A 109 4.20 -8.58 14.38
CA VAL A 109 3.10 -8.35 13.42
C VAL A 109 1.96 -9.31 13.70
N CYS A 110 0.80 -8.78 14.08
CA CYS A 110 -0.36 -9.55 14.51
C CYS A 110 -1.46 -9.66 13.43
N GLY A 111 -1.28 -9.06 12.27
CA GLY A 111 -2.21 -9.16 11.15
C GLY A 111 -2.06 -8.04 10.12
N PHE A 112 -2.86 -8.14 9.07
CA PHE A 112 -2.86 -7.18 7.96
C PHE A 112 -4.24 -6.55 7.84
N ARG A 113 -4.28 -5.27 7.47
CA ARG A 113 -5.50 -4.50 7.24
C ARG A 113 -5.35 -3.67 5.96
N LEU A 114 -6.46 -3.38 5.35
CA LEU A 114 -6.58 -2.36 4.31
C LEU A 114 -8.01 -1.82 4.30
N TYR A 115 -8.21 -0.67 3.69
CA TYR A 115 -9.53 -0.19 3.31
C TYR A 115 -9.61 -0.07 1.79
N VAL A 116 -10.80 -0.23 1.26
CA VAL A 116 -11.09 -0.20 -0.18
C VAL A 116 -12.42 0.50 -0.40
N GLU A 117 -12.51 1.28 -1.46
CA GLU A 117 -13.76 1.88 -1.88
C GLU A 117 -14.87 0.83 -2.07
N LYS A 118 -16.08 1.12 -1.57
CA LYS A 118 -17.20 0.18 -1.58
C LYS A 118 -17.59 -0.27 -2.99
N GLU A 119 -17.42 0.59 -3.97
CA GLU A 119 -17.73 0.31 -5.37
C GLU A 119 -16.57 -0.36 -6.14
N ASN A 120 -15.38 -0.43 -5.55
CA ASN A 120 -14.23 -1.08 -6.18
C ASN A 120 -14.28 -2.61 -6.01
N LEU A 121 -15.25 -3.24 -6.66
CA LEU A 121 -15.48 -4.68 -6.57
C LEU A 121 -14.32 -5.52 -7.13
N ILE A 122 -13.56 -4.97 -8.07
CA ILE A 122 -12.40 -5.65 -8.65
C ILE A 122 -11.30 -5.80 -7.60
N ALA A 123 -10.97 -4.73 -6.88
CA ALA A 123 -9.98 -4.77 -5.81
C ALA A 123 -10.44 -5.68 -4.66
N GLN A 124 -11.73 -5.60 -4.25
CA GLN A 124 -12.28 -6.47 -3.21
C GLN A 124 -12.09 -7.96 -3.55
N LYS A 125 -12.44 -8.38 -4.77
CA LYS A 125 -12.24 -9.77 -5.23
C LYS A 125 -10.77 -10.18 -5.22
N THR A 126 -9.88 -9.25 -5.56
CA THR A 126 -8.43 -9.50 -5.52
C THR A 126 -7.98 -9.76 -4.09
N TYR A 127 -8.39 -8.94 -3.12
CA TYR A 127 -8.04 -9.11 -1.71
C TYR A 127 -8.61 -10.41 -1.13
N GLU A 128 -9.87 -10.74 -1.43
CA GLU A 128 -10.51 -12.00 -1.03
C GLU A 128 -9.76 -13.22 -1.59
N SER A 129 -9.33 -13.16 -2.85
CA SER A 129 -8.56 -14.24 -3.49
C SER A 129 -7.18 -14.46 -2.84
N LEU A 130 -6.65 -13.46 -2.14
CA LEU A 130 -5.38 -13.52 -1.42
C LEU A 130 -5.56 -13.84 0.08
N GLY A 131 -6.79 -14.19 0.49
CA GLY A 131 -7.10 -14.65 1.84
C GLY A 131 -7.48 -13.56 2.82
N MET A 132 -7.78 -12.34 2.37
CA MET A 132 -8.35 -11.31 3.22
C MET A 132 -9.87 -11.46 3.31
N GLU A 133 -10.43 -11.17 4.47
CA GLU A 133 -11.86 -11.21 4.72
C GLU A 133 -12.40 -9.81 5.02
N LYS A 134 -13.64 -9.56 4.61
CA LYS A 134 -14.31 -8.30 4.92
C LYS A 134 -14.55 -8.20 6.42
N SER A 135 -14.03 -7.14 7.02
CA SER A 135 -14.22 -6.84 8.44
C SER A 135 -15.69 -6.47 8.73
N HIS A 136 -16.09 -6.67 9.99
CA HIS A 136 -17.37 -6.18 10.52
C HIS A 136 -17.30 -4.75 11.08
N TYR A 137 -16.13 -4.13 11.11
CA TYR A 137 -15.94 -2.75 11.53
C TYR A 137 -16.32 -1.77 10.41
N LEU A 138 -16.85 -0.62 10.80
CA LEU A 138 -17.04 0.55 9.94
C LEU A 138 -15.94 1.57 10.22
N MET A 139 -15.54 2.30 9.20
CA MET A 139 -14.63 3.43 9.35
C MET A 139 -15.45 4.71 9.53
N TYR A 140 -15.05 5.56 10.48
CA TYR A 140 -15.59 6.89 10.70
C TYR A 140 -14.47 7.91 10.55
N GLU A 141 -14.78 9.02 9.90
CA GLU A 141 -13.89 10.17 9.69
C GLU A 141 -14.60 11.45 10.10
N GLU A 142 -13.84 12.48 10.50
CA GLU A 142 -14.33 13.83 10.84
C GLU A 142 -13.79 14.87 9.85
#